data_1dfe473026e2b2ca82a1ad3fb4f4a219
#
_entry.id   1dfe473026e2b2ca82a1ad3fb4f4a219
#
_cell.length_a   1.000
_cell.length_b   1.000
_cell.length_c   1.000
_cell.angle_alpha   90.00
_cell.angle_beta   90.00
_cell.angle_gamma   90.00
#
_symmetry.space_group_name_H-M   'P 1'
#
loop_
_entity.id
_entity.type
_entity.pdbx_description
1 polymer ?
#
loop_
_entity_poly.entity_id
_entity_poly.type
_entity_poly.pdbx_seq_one_letter_code
_entity_poly.pdbx_strand_id
1 'polypeptide(L)'
;MARTKEYDSHEALEAAMTLFWAQGYTATSVQQLLDVMGISRSSMYAEFGNKRDLFVEVLSLYNFLAQELIETISKANDPIGAVRDFYDIGFVQQPDKILYRGCLFVNTILELRDVDNELSTIAANYFDKIEMELAACFQKCITSGTLHQDNNPTTLANFFITTIKGMRVVARQKPSEDYLRGVIETALLVFHRKDVTSH
;
A
#
# COMPACT_ATOMS: atom_id res chain seq x y z
N MET A 1 -12.14 6.46 -39.34
CA MET A 1 -12.68 5.32 -38.58
C MET A 1 -11.76 5.10 -37.39
N ALA A 2 -12.23 5.23 -36.17
CA ALA A 2 -11.44 4.89 -34.98
C ALA A 2 -11.17 3.37 -35.01
N ARG A 3 -9.89 2.98 -34.97
CA ARG A 3 -9.47 1.58 -34.86
C ARG A 3 -10.00 1.06 -33.51
N THR A 4 -10.82 0.03 -33.56
CA THR A 4 -11.31 -0.65 -32.35
C THR A 4 -10.10 -1.11 -31.55
N LYS A 5 -10.03 -0.77 -30.24
CA LYS A 5 -8.97 -1.25 -29.35
C LYS A 5 -9.04 -2.79 -29.33
N GLU A 6 -7.93 -3.46 -29.66
CA GLU A 6 -7.82 -4.91 -29.65
C GLU A 6 -7.44 -5.47 -28.26
N TYR A 7 -7.38 -4.60 -27.21
CA TYR A 7 -6.97 -4.97 -25.86
C TYR A 7 -7.75 -4.17 -24.82
N ASP A 8 -7.87 -4.73 -23.63
CA ASP A 8 -8.40 -4.05 -22.46
C ASP A 8 -7.29 -3.22 -21.78
N SER A 9 -7.51 -1.91 -21.69
CA SER A 9 -6.54 -0.98 -21.11
C SER A 9 -6.31 -1.22 -19.61
N HIS A 10 -7.36 -1.67 -18.92
CA HIS A 10 -7.26 -1.96 -17.50
C HIS A 10 -6.43 -3.22 -17.24
N GLU A 11 -6.69 -4.29 -17.99
CA GLU A 11 -5.87 -5.51 -17.91
C GLU A 11 -4.40 -5.24 -18.27
N ALA A 12 -4.15 -4.40 -19.28
CA ALA A 12 -2.80 -3.99 -19.65
C ALA A 12 -2.10 -3.22 -18.52
N LEU A 13 -2.81 -2.30 -17.87
CA LEU A 13 -2.27 -1.52 -16.75
C LEU A 13 -2.00 -2.40 -15.52
N GLU A 14 -2.86 -3.38 -15.22
CA GLU A 14 -2.65 -4.36 -14.15
C GLU A 14 -1.42 -5.26 -14.42
N ALA A 15 -1.23 -5.67 -15.68
CA ALA A 15 -0.04 -6.43 -16.09
C ALA A 15 1.23 -5.60 -15.88
N ALA A 16 1.23 -4.32 -16.29
CA ALA A 16 2.34 -3.40 -16.06
C ALA A 16 2.59 -3.19 -14.55
N MET A 17 1.55 -3.00 -13.75
CA MET A 17 1.65 -2.88 -12.30
C MET A 17 2.32 -4.12 -11.69
N THR A 18 1.89 -5.29 -12.09
CA THR A 18 2.44 -6.57 -11.63
C THR A 18 3.94 -6.67 -11.92
N LEU A 19 4.36 -6.26 -13.12
CA LEU A 19 5.76 -6.28 -13.53
C LEU A 19 6.60 -5.27 -12.75
N PHE A 20 6.16 -4.01 -12.67
CA PHE A 20 6.85 -2.99 -11.89
C PHE A 20 6.96 -3.36 -10.42
N TRP A 21 5.91 -3.94 -9.84
CA TRP A 21 5.92 -4.38 -8.44
C TRP A 21 6.94 -5.50 -8.20
N ALA A 22 7.13 -6.40 -9.16
CA ALA A 22 8.06 -7.53 -9.04
C ALA A 22 9.53 -7.12 -9.18
N GLN A 23 9.86 -6.23 -10.15
CA GLN A 23 11.25 -5.92 -10.53
C GLN A 23 11.70 -4.51 -10.15
N GLY A 24 10.77 -3.59 -9.84
CA GLY A 24 11.04 -2.16 -9.67
C GLY A 24 10.95 -1.39 -10.98
N TYR A 25 10.98 -0.06 -10.85
CA TYR A 25 10.88 0.85 -12.00
C TYR A 25 12.12 0.81 -12.89
N THR A 26 13.31 0.95 -12.30
CA THR A 26 14.58 1.09 -13.05
C THR A 26 14.88 -0.14 -13.88
N ALA A 27 14.72 -1.34 -13.29
CA ALA A 27 15.02 -2.61 -13.95
C ALA A 27 13.99 -3.04 -15.00
N THR A 28 12.82 -2.42 -15.03
CA THR A 28 11.76 -2.75 -16.00
C THR A 28 12.01 -2.03 -17.33
N SER A 29 12.19 -2.77 -18.41
CA SER A 29 12.33 -2.21 -19.76
C SER A 29 11.00 -1.98 -20.44
N VAL A 30 10.96 -1.05 -21.41
CA VAL A 30 9.76 -0.84 -22.25
C VAL A 30 9.37 -2.11 -22.99
N GLN A 31 10.35 -2.90 -23.46
CA GLN A 31 10.03 -4.14 -24.18
C GLN A 31 9.31 -5.15 -23.27
N GLN A 32 9.78 -5.34 -22.04
CA GLN A 32 9.10 -6.21 -21.07
C GLN A 32 7.67 -5.74 -20.77
N LEU A 33 7.45 -4.41 -20.69
CA LEU A 33 6.11 -3.85 -20.52
C LEU A 33 5.20 -4.21 -21.69
N LEU A 34 5.67 -4.00 -22.95
CA LEU A 34 4.89 -4.35 -24.14
C LEU A 34 4.54 -5.83 -24.17
N ASP A 35 5.48 -6.69 -23.78
CA ASP A 35 5.31 -8.14 -23.78
C ASP A 35 4.24 -8.59 -22.77
N VAL A 36 4.26 -8.04 -21.53
CA VAL A 36 3.27 -8.41 -20.50
C VAL A 36 1.91 -7.76 -20.71
N MET A 37 1.89 -6.53 -21.24
CA MET A 37 0.66 -5.79 -21.54
C MET A 37 -0.05 -6.34 -22.81
N GLY A 38 0.67 -7.11 -23.65
CA GLY A 38 0.12 -7.63 -24.91
C GLY A 38 -0.23 -6.55 -25.93
N ILE A 39 0.46 -5.39 -25.90
CA ILE A 39 0.16 -4.26 -26.78
C ILE A 39 1.36 -3.83 -27.62
N SER A 40 1.07 -3.17 -28.72
CA SER A 40 2.13 -2.60 -29.57
C SER A 40 2.78 -1.38 -28.90
N ARG A 41 4.03 -1.08 -29.28
CA ARG A 41 4.73 0.14 -28.87
C ARG A 41 3.93 1.40 -29.17
N SER A 42 3.34 1.49 -30.37
CA SER A 42 2.51 2.63 -30.76
C SER A 42 1.25 2.78 -29.91
N SER A 43 0.62 1.66 -29.52
CA SER A 43 -0.54 1.68 -28.64
C SER A 43 -0.17 2.15 -27.22
N MET A 44 0.97 1.67 -26.68
CA MET A 44 1.44 2.10 -25.37
C MET A 44 1.67 3.61 -25.31
N TYR A 45 2.42 4.15 -26.29
CA TYR A 45 2.72 5.60 -26.31
C TYR A 45 1.48 6.46 -26.56
N ALA A 46 0.52 5.96 -27.36
CA ALA A 46 -0.71 6.70 -27.63
C ALA A 46 -1.65 6.76 -26.42
N GLU A 47 -1.66 5.74 -25.58
CA GLU A 47 -2.59 5.64 -24.46
C GLU A 47 -1.98 6.07 -23.13
N PHE A 48 -0.79 5.57 -22.83
CA PHE A 48 -0.14 5.74 -21.52
C PHE A 48 1.04 6.73 -21.57
N GLY A 49 1.40 7.24 -22.73
CA GLY A 49 2.59 8.08 -22.87
C GLY A 49 3.89 7.24 -22.79
N ASN A 50 4.90 7.78 -22.14
CA ASN A 50 6.17 7.09 -21.95
C ASN A 50 6.15 6.17 -20.71
N LYS A 51 7.26 5.47 -20.44
CA LYS A 51 7.39 4.56 -19.28
C LYS A 51 7.11 5.25 -17.94
N ARG A 52 7.50 6.54 -17.83
CA ARG A 52 7.29 7.31 -16.61
C ARG A 52 5.82 7.64 -16.41
N ASP A 53 5.14 8.06 -17.47
CA ASP A 53 3.72 8.38 -17.44
C ASP A 53 2.90 7.12 -17.10
N LEU A 54 3.20 5.99 -17.76
CA LEU A 54 2.62 4.68 -17.44
C LEU A 54 2.83 4.32 -15.95
N PHE A 55 4.02 4.58 -15.40
CA PHE A 55 4.29 4.27 -13.99
C PHE A 55 3.47 5.14 -13.02
N VAL A 56 3.21 6.40 -13.36
CA VAL A 56 2.30 7.27 -12.59
C VAL A 56 0.89 6.71 -12.57
N GLU A 57 0.39 6.21 -13.71
CA GLU A 57 -0.92 5.55 -13.77
C GLU A 57 -0.95 4.26 -12.96
N VAL A 58 0.12 3.47 -13.01
CA VAL A 58 0.30 2.28 -12.17
C VAL A 58 0.26 2.62 -10.67
N LEU A 59 0.94 3.68 -10.24
CA LEU A 59 0.86 4.14 -8.84
C LEU A 59 -0.54 4.58 -8.46
N SER A 60 -1.28 5.22 -9.39
CA SER A 60 -2.67 5.63 -9.17
C SER A 60 -3.60 4.43 -9.03
N LEU A 61 -3.44 3.40 -9.87
CA LEU A 61 -4.19 2.14 -9.77
C LEU A 61 -3.91 1.43 -8.44
N TYR A 62 -2.63 1.33 -8.06
CA TYR A 62 -2.24 0.72 -6.79
C TYR A 62 -2.80 1.48 -5.59
N ASN A 63 -2.86 2.82 -5.65
CA ASN A 63 -3.49 3.65 -4.63
C ASN A 63 -5.00 3.36 -4.51
N PHE A 64 -5.69 3.23 -5.63
CA PHE A 64 -7.12 2.92 -5.62
C PHE A 64 -7.39 1.61 -4.85
N LEU A 65 -6.62 0.55 -5.15
CA LEU A 65 -6.73 -0.73 -4.44
C LEU A 65 -6.35 -0.62 -2.95
N ALA A 66 -5.36 0.17 -2.61
CA ALA A 66 -4.97 0.41 -1.21
C ALA A 66 -6.03 1.20 -0.44
N GLN A 67 -6.68 2.17 -1.09
CA GLN A 67 -7.70 3.01 -0.49
C GLN A 67 -8.97 2.22 -0.14
N GLU A 68 -9.41 1.31 -0.99
CA GLU A 68 -10.54 0.41 -0.69
C GLU A 68 -10.31 -0.37 0.62
N LEU A 69 -9.08 -0.81 0.85
CA LEU A 69 -8.72 -1.54 2.06
C LEU A 69 -8.72 -0.63 3.31
N ILE A 70 -8.28 0.62 3.19
CA ILE A 70 -8.32 1.60 4.29
C ILE A 70 -9.76 2.04 4.60
N GLU A 71 -10.60 2.22 3.59
CA GLU A 71 -12.02 2.52 3.78
C GLU A 71 -12.73 1.41 4.57
N THR A 72 -12.32 0.16 4.43
CA THR A 72 -12.86 -0.95 5.22
C THR A 72 -12.66 -0.72 6.72
N ILE A 73 -11.50 -0.20 7.13
CA ILE A 73 -11.22 0.15 8.54
C ILE A 73 -12.09 1.34 8.96
N SER A 74 -12.11 2.40 8.16
CA SER A 74 -12.78 3.66 8.54
C SER A 74 -14.30 3.56 8.60
N LYS A 75 -14.89 2.61 7.87
CA LYS A 75 -16.33 2.34 7.82
C LYS A 75 -16.77 1.19 8.72
N ALA A 76 -15.83 0.47 9.36
CA ALA A 76 -16.15 -0.65 10.24
C ALA A 76 -16.88 -0.19 11.51
N ASN A 77 -17.81 -1.03 12.00
CA ASN A 77 -18.45 -0.83 13.30
C ASN A 77 -17.46 -1.02 14.46
N ASP A 78 -16.46 -1.88 14.27
CA ASP A 78 -15.29 -2.06 15.15
C ASP A 78 -14.01 -1.73 14.38
N PRO A 79 -13.56 -0.47 14.37
CA PRO A 79 -12.35 -0.07 13.64
C PRO A 79 -11.08 -0.74 14.16
N ILE A 80 -11.03 -1.10 15.44
CA ILE A 80 -9.84 -1.75 16.03
C ILE A 80 -9.77 -3.22 15.61
N GLY A 81 -10.91 -3.92 15.59
CA GLY A 81 -11.02 -5.25 14.99
C GLY A 81 -10.65 -5.23 13.52
N ALA A 82 -11.11 -4.24 12.76
CA ALA A 82 -10.76 -4.07 11.35
C ALA A 82 -9.26 -3.81 11.11
N VAL A 83 -8.56 -3.13 12.04
CA VAL A 83 -7.09 -3.00 12.01
C VAL A 83 -6.42 -4.37 12.15
N ARG A 84 -6.91 -5.24 13.03
CA ARG A 84 -6.42 -6.62 13.16
C ARG A 84 -6.63 -7.39 11.85
N ASP A 85 -7.85 -7.35 11.31
CA ASP A 85 -8.19 -8.03 10.06
C ASP A 85 -7.33 -7.54 8.89
N PHE A 86 -7.03 -6.22 8.85
CA PHE A 86 -6.12 -5.65 7.87
C PHE A 86 -4.71 -6.27 7.94
N TYR A 87 -4.15 -6.42 9.15
CA TYR A 87 -2.86 -7.07 9.32
C TYR A 87 -2.92 -8.54 8.90
N ASP A 88 -3.94 -9.28 9.34
CA ASP A 88 -4.09 -10.69 9.03
C ASP A 88 -4.24 -10.94 7.52
N ILE A 89 -5.12 -10.20 6.85
CA ILE A 89 -5.31 -10.28 5.40
C ILE A 89 -4.04 -9.83 4.67
N GLY A 90 -3.41 -8.76 5.13
CA GLY A 90 -2.27 -8.17 4.44
C GLY A 90 -0.96 -8.95 4.58
N PHE A 91 -0.77 -9.73 5.65
CA PHE A 91 0.52 -10.32 5.96
C PHE A 91 0.48 -11.83 6.26
N VAL A 92 -0.63 -12.35 6.76
CA VAL A 92 -0.75 -13.77 7.16
C VAL A 92 -1.47 -14.59 6.10
N GLN A 93 -2.58 -14.05 5.57
CA GLN A 93 -3.41 -14.76 4.59
C GLN A 93 -2.97 -14.52 3.14
N GLN A 94 -1.98 -13.65 2.91
CA GLN A 94 -1.50 -13.37 1.56
C GLN A 94 -0.69 -14.55 1.00
N PRO A 95 -0.91 -14.92 -0.28
CA PRO A 95 -0.01 -15.85 -0.94
C PRO A 95 1.42 -15.33 -0.96
N ASP A 96 2.40 -16.20 -0.72
CA ASP A 96 3.83 -15.89 -0.69
C ASP A 96 4.29 -15.00 -1.85
N LYS A 97 3.84 -15.34 -3.06
CA LYS A 97 4.20 -14.57 -4.27
C LYS A 97 3.74 -13.12 -4.26
N ILE A 98 2.71 -12.77 -3.47
CA ILE A 98 2.23 -11.40 -3.29
C ILE A 98 2.93 -10.78 -2.08
N LEU A 99 2.96 -11.47 -0.96
CA LEU A 99 3.58 -11.01 0.29
C LEU A 99 5.03 -10.58 0.06
N TYR A 100 5.82 -11.42 -0.62
CA TYR A 100 7.26 -11.17 -0.83
C TYR A 100 7.58 -10.09 -1.88
N ARG A 101 6.59 -9.54 -2.57
CA ARG A 101 6.78 -8.33 -3.38
C ARG A 101 6.91 -7.06 -2.54
N GLY A 102 6.48 -7.11 -1.29
CA GLY A 102 6.43 -5.94 -0.40
C GLY A 102 5.28 -5.01 -0.75
N CYS A 103 5.52 -3.71 -0.73
CA CYS A 103 4.56 -2.66 -1.11
C CYS A 103 5.13 -1.83 -2.26
N LEU A 104 4.35 -1.62 -3.32
CA LEU A 104 4.82 -0.86 -4.47
C LEU A 104 5.25 0.57 -4.08
N PHE A 105 4.50 1.26 -3.21
CA PHE A 105 4.87 2.60 -2.74
C PHE A 105 6.19 2.60 -1.96
N VAL A 106 6.35 1.66 -1.00
CA VAL A 106 7.60 1.54 -0.24
C VAL A 106 8.76 1.26 -1.16
N ASN A 107 8.60 0.31 -2.10
CA ASN A 107 9.62 -0.03 -3.08
C ASN A 107 9.99 1.20 -3.94
N THR A 108 8.99 1.96 -4.42
CA THR A 108 9.19 3.18 -5.22
C THR A 108 9.98 4.25 -4.45
N ILE A 109 9.61 4.50 -3.19
CA ILE A 109 10.30 5.48 -2.34
C ILE A 109 11.76 5.09 -2.15
N LEU A 110 12.04 3.82 -1.83
CA LEU A 110 13.40 3.33 -1.59
C LEU A 110 14.25 3.31 -2.85
N GLU A 111 13.65 2.97 -4.00
CA GLU A 111 14.37 2.87 -5.28
C GLU A 111 14.64 4.24 -5.91
N LEU A 112 13.64 5.13 -5.87
CA LEU A 112 13.65 6.33 -6.70
C LEU A 112 13.97 7.63 -5.96
N ARG A 113 14.21 7.60 -4.67
CA ARG A 113 14.50 8.82 -3.88
C ARG A 113 15.59 9.70 -4.53
N ASP A 114 16.66 9.08 -4.98
CA ASP A 114 17.82 9.78 -5.56
C ASP A 114 17.90 9.66 -7.09
N VAL A 115 16.93 8.98 -7.73
CA VAL A 115 16.86 8.74 -9.18
C VAL A 115 15.79 9.59 -9.85
N ASP A 116 14.57 9.56 -9.31
CA ASP A 116 13.42 10.37 -9.73
C ASP A 116 12.62 10.76 -8.48
N ASN A 117 13.05 11.88 -7.85
CA ASN A 117 12.46 12.35 -6.61
C ASN A 117 10.96 12.70 -6.76
N GLU A 118 10.49 13.03 -7.95
CA GLU A 118 9.08 13.35 -8.18
C GLU A 118 8.22 12.07 -8.07
N LEU A 119 8.62 10.96 -8.71
CA LEU A 119 7.94 9.67 -8.56
C LEU A 119 7.97 9.18 -7.12
N SER A 120 9.09 9.33 -6.43
CA SER A 120 9.22 9.03 -5.00
C SER A 120 8.25 9.87 -4.15
N THR A 121 8.12 11.16 -4.45
CA THR A 121 7.20 12.06 -3.76
C THR A 121 5.75 11.71 -4.02
N ILE A 122 5.38 11.32 -5.26
CA ILE A 122 4.03 10.83 -5.57
C ILE A 122 3.69 9.64 -4.69
N ALA A 123 4.60 8.65 -4.58
CA ALA A 123 4.39 7.48 -3.73
C ALA A 123 4.29 7.83 -2.23
N ALA A 124 5.06 8.81 -1.75
CA ALA A 124 5.01 9.28 -0.36
C ALA A 124 3.67 9.97 -0.04
N ASN A 125 3.19 10.84 -0.94
CA ASN A 125 1.94 11.57 -0.76
C ASN A 125 0.70 10.66 -0.62
N TYR A 126 0.75 9.44 -1.17
CA TYR A 126 -0.31 8.46 -0.94
C TYR A 126 -0.36 7.98 0.51
N PHE A 127 0.80 7.80 1.14
CA PHE A 127 0.84 7.47 2.57
C PHE A 127 0.31 8.60 3.45
N ASP A 128 0.63 9.85 3.13
CA ASP A 128 0.17 11.01 3.91
C ASP A 128 -1.37 11.08 3.94
N LYS A 129 -2.02 10.79 2.80
CA LYS A 129 -3.49 10.73 2.73
C LYS A 129 -4.06 9.62 3.61
N ILE A 130 -3.48 8.42 3.53
CA ILE A 130 -3.89 7.27 4.34
C ILE A 130 -3.73 7.59 5.84
N GLU A 131 -2.61 8.21 6.23
CA GLU A 131 -2.35 8.61 7.61
C GLU A 131 -3.40 9.61 8.12
N MET A 132 -3.81 10.58 7.30
CA MET A 132 -4.87 11.54 7.65
C MET A 132 -6.23 10.85 7.84
N GLU A 133 -6.61 9.93 6.96
CA GLU A 133 -7.88 9.19 7.07
C GLU A 133 -7.92 8.30 8.30
N LEU A 134 -6.83 7.60 8.60
CA LEU A 134 -6.71 6.78 9.81
C LEU A 134 -6.73 7.62 11.08
N ALA A 135 -6.05 8.76 11.11
CA ALA A 135 -6.10 9.68 12.24
C ALA A 135 -7.53 10.17 12.49
N ALA A 136 -8.28 10.50 11.45
CA ALA A 136 -9.69 10.88 11.59
C ALA A 136 -10.56 9.73 12.11
N CYS A 137 -10.28 8.49 11.69
CA CYS A 137 -10.96 7.29 12.19
C CYS A 137 -10.66 7.08 13.69
N PHE A 138 -9.39 7.11 14.09
CA PHE A 138 -9.00 6.95 15.51
C PHE A 138 -9.52 8.09 16.39
N GLN A 139 -9.62 9.31 15.86
CA GLN A 139 -10.27 10.41 16.59
C GLN A 139 -11.75 10.09 16.91
N LYS A 140 -12.49 9.48 15.97
CA LYS A 140 -13.86 9.05 16.24
C LYS A 140 -13.90 7.95 17.30
N CYS A 141 -12.96 7.00 17.28
CA CYS A 141 -12.85 5.96 18.31
C CYS A 141 -12.58 6.53 19.71
N ILE A 142 -11.76 7.57 19.81
CA ILE A 142 -11.51 8.29 21.08
C ILE A 142 -12.78 8.99 21.54
N THR A 143 -13.47 9.70 20.62
CA THR A 143 -14.70 10.43 20.95
C THR A 143 -15.84 9.50 21.39
N SER A 144 -15.92 8.30 20.84
CA SER A 144 -16.92 7.28 21.21
C SER A 144 -16.53 6.47 22.46
N GLY A 145 -15.34 6.64 23.00
CA GLY A 145 -14.83 5.87 24.14
C GLY A 145 -14.32 4.47 23.79
N THR A 146 -14.23 4.12 22.51
CA THR A 146 -13.63 2.85 22.04
C THR A 146 -12.11 2.85 22.28
N LEU A 147 -11.48 4.00 22.15
CA LEU A 147 -10.09 4.24 22.53
C LEU A 147 -10.02 5.21 23.70
N HIS A 148 -9.01 5.04 24.57
CA HIS A 148 -8.82 5.93 25.73
C HIS A 148 -8.54 7.37 25.28
N GLN A 149 -9.04 8.35 26.04
CA GLN A 149 -8.93 9.78 25.72
C GLN A 149 -7.49 10.33 25.66
N ASP A 150 -6.55 9.66 26.35
CA ASP A 150 -5.13 10.05 26.37
C ASP A 150 -4.38 9.62 25.09
N ASN A 151 -5.04 8.87 24.20
CA ASN A 151 -4.44 8.52 22.93
C ASN A 151 -4.40 9.72 21.98
N ASN A 152 -3.28 9.89 21.28
CA ASN A 152 -3.18 10.85 20.18
C ASN A 152 -3.49 10.14 18.85
N PRO A 153 -4.55 10.52 18.13
CA PRO A 153 -5.00 9.83 16.94
C PRO A 153 -3.97 9.87 15.79
N THR A 154 -3.24 10.99 15.65
CA THR A 154 -2.18 11.13 14.66
C THR A 154 -1.00 10.20 14.98
N THR A 155 -0.61 10.12 16.26
CA THR A 155 0.47 9.22 16.70
C THR A 155 0.09 7.75 16.46
N LEU A 156 -1.17 7.38 16.71
CA LEU A 156 -1.66 6.03 16.42
C LEU A 156 -1.62 5.73 14.91
N ALA A 157 -2.07 6.65 14.07
CA ALA A 157 -2.03 6.49 12.62
C ALA A 157 -0.58 6.36 12.10
N ASN A 158 0.32 7.21 12.56
CA ASN A 158 1.74 7.16 12.22
C ASN A 158 2.38 5.84 12.65
N PHE A 159 2.07 5.36 13.85
CA PHE A 159 2.55 4.07 14.34
C PHE A 159 2.05 2.91 13.47
N PHE A 160 0.76 2.89 13.16
CA PHE A 160 0.14 1.86 12.31
C PHE A 160 0.79 1.82 10.93
N ILE A 161 0.89 2.95 10.25
CA ILE A 161 1.50 3.04 8.91
C ILE A 161 3.00 2.72 8.94
N THR A 162 3.72 3.16 9.97
CA THR A 162 5.15 2.84 10.12
C THR A 162 5.35 1.34 10.30
N THR A 163 4.51 0.69 11.11
CA THR A 163 4.55 -0.77 11.30
C THR A 163 4.27 -1.49 9.99
N ILE A 164 3.25 -1.08 9.22
CA ILE A 164 2.96 -1.66 7.90
C ILE A 164 4.15 -1.48 6.95
N LYS A 165 4.70 -0.27 6.84
CA LYS A 165 5.87 0.01 6.00
C LYS A 165 7.04 -0.92 6.37
N GLY A 166 7.33 -1.05 7.67
CA GLY A 166 8.37 -1.95 8.17
C GLY A 166 8.11 -3.42 7.85
N MET A 167 6.90 -3.90 8.11
CA MET A 167 6.51 -5.28 7.80
C MET A 167 6.57 -5.59 6.30
N ARG A 168 6.22 -4.64 5.41
CA ARG A 168 6.35 -4.80 3.96
C ARG A 168 7.81 -4.92 3.50
N VAL A 169 8.73 -4.23 4.16
CA VAL A 169 10.18 -4.40 3.91
C VAL A 169 10.64 -5.79 4.39
N VAL A 170 10.27 -6.16 5.62
CA VAL A 170 10.63 -7.45 6.23
C VAL A 170 10.05 -8.63 5.44
N ALA A 171 8.84 -8.49 4.89
CA ALA A 171 8.20 -9.53 4.07
C ALA A 171 9.08 -9.98 2.89
N ARG A 172 9.91 -9.09 2.33
CA ARG A 172 10.87 -9.44 1.26
C ARG A 172 11.99 -10.38 1.73
N GLN A 173 12.22 -10.50 3.04
CA GLN A 173 13.18 -11.42 3.64
C GLN A 173 12.58 -12.82 3.88
N LYS A 174 11.31 -13.03 3.52
CA LYS A 174 10.57 -14.29 3.69
C LYS A 174 10.54 -14.75 5.15
N PRO A 175 10.03 -13.91 6.07
CA PRO A 175 9.92 -14.26 7.49
C PRO A 175 8.97 -15.44 7.68
N SER A 176 9.08 -16.12 8.84
CA SER A 176 8.08 -17.11 9.23
C SER A 176 6.74 -16.45 9.56
N GLU A 177 5.66 -17.21 9.47
CA GLU A 177 4.33 -16.75 9.88
C GLU A 177 4.32 -16.35 11.36
N ASP A 178 4.97 -17.13 12.23
CA ASP A 178 5.07 -16.84 13.67
C ASP A 178 5.75 -15.49 13.94
N TYR A 179 6.77 -15.13 13.14
CA TYR A 179 7.40 -13.82 13.23
C TYR A 179 6.40 -12.70 12.92
N LEU A 180 5.66 -12.83 11.81
CA LEU A 180 4.67 -11.84 11.41
C LEU A 180 3.56 -11.69 12.44
N ARG A 181 3.02 -12.81 12.95
CA ARG A 181 2.00 -12.82 14.00
C ARG A 181 2.50 -12.16 15.28
N GLY A 182 3.74 -12.44 15.70
CA GLY A 182 4.34 -11.81 16.88
C GLY A 182 4.44 -10.29 16.76
N VAL A 183 4.81 -9.78 15.58
CA VAL A 183 4.85 -8.33 15.31
C VAL A 183 3.44 -7.74 15.35
N ILE A 184 2.46 -8.40 14.71
CA ILE A 184 1.05 -7.96 14.68
C ILE A 184 0.48 -7.86 16.09
N GLU A 185 0.59 -8.93 16.90
CA GLU A 185 0.07 -8.94 18.27
C GLU A 185 0.71 -7.84 19.12
N THR A 186 2.02 -7.64 18.97
CA THR A 186 2.73 -6.57 19.67
C THR A 186 2.24 -5.19 19.23
N ALA A 187 2.03 -4.99 17.92
CA ALA A 187 1.54 -3.72 17.38
C ALA A 187 0.11 -3.41 17.88
N LEU A 188 -0.73 -4.41 18.02
CA LEU A 188 -2.11 -4.25 18.48
C LEU A 188 -2.22 -3.88 19.98
N LEU A 189 -1.19 -4.13 20.79
CA LEU A 189 -1.18 -3.73 22.19
C LEU A 189 -1.31 -2.22 22.38
N VAL A 190 -0.89 -1.42 21.41
CA VAL A 190 -0.99 0.05 21.48
C VAL A 190 -2.44 0.53 21.59
N PHE A 191 -3.39 -0.23 21.00
CA PHE A 191 -4.82 0.08 21.03
C PHE A 191 -5.51 -0.33 22.34
N HIS A 192 -4.86 -1.19 23.16
CA HIS A 192 -5.39 -1.73 24.41
C HIS A 192 -4.76 -1.09 25.67
N ARG A 193 -4.11 0.09 25.55
CA ARG A 193 -3.52 0.77 26.69
C ARG A 193 -4.59 1.06 27.74
N LYS A 194 -4.67 0.17 28.74
CA LYS A 194 -5.31 0.47 30.01
C LYS A 194 -4.36 1.33 30.83
N ASP A 195 -4.91 2.29 31.56
CA ASP A 195 -4.18 3.15 32.46
C ASP A 195 -3.09 2.38 33.22
N VAL A 196 -1.84 2.78 33.05
CA VAL A 196 -0.88 2.64 34.12
C VAL A 196 -1.29 3.70 35.13
N THR A 197 -2.23 3.34 35.99
CA THR A 197 -2.57 4.15 37.15
C THR A 197 -1.29 4.49 37.89
N SER A 198 -0.96 5.79 37.84
CA SER A 198 0.04 6.42 38.67
C SER A 198 -0.14 5.97 40.12
N HIS A 199 0.86 5.29 40.64
CA HIS A 199 1.07 5.16 42.07
C HIS A 199 1.95 6.29 42.57
#